data_5cb5288679bbe99a506feabc61c4e704
#
_entry.id   5cb5288679bbe99a506feabc61c4e704
#
_cell.length_a   1.000
_cell.length_b   1.000
_cell.length_c   1.000
_cell.angle_alpha   90.00
_cell.angle_beta   90.00
_cell.angle_gamma   90.00
#
_symmetry.space_group_name_H-M   'P 1'
#
loop_
_entity.id
_entity.type
_entity.pdbx_description
1 polymer ?
#
loop_
_entity_poly.entity_id
_entity_poly.type
_entity_poly.pdbx_seq_one_letter_code
_entity_poly.pdbx_strand_id
1 'polypeptide(L)'
;RNQTAADAEEGWRYTQGDKDARRPPELLTRDHVARCIVREVKEGRGSPHGGVFLDIAWIREKLANAEAHIKKKLPSMYHQFKQLADIDITKEPMEVGPTTHYVMGGIRVDAETQLSTLPGLFAAGECAAGINGANRLGGNSLSDLLVFGQRAGEHAAKFAKANDVGHVNEDQVGQVAREAVAPFDRPDGPI
;
A
#
# COMPACT_ATOMS: atom_id res chain seq x y z
N ARG A 1 -12.22 21.95 -12.44
CA ARG A 1 -13.48 21.46 -13.05
C ARG A 1 -13.21 21.19 -14.52
N ASN A 2 -13.75 20.12 -15.10
CA ASN A 2 -13.61 19.68 -16.51
C ASN A 2 -12.27 19.04 -16.93
N GLN A 3 -11.47 18.52 -16.00
CA GLN A 3 -10.23 17.79 -16.34
C GLN A 3 -10.44 16.28 -16.46
N THR A 4 -11.62 15.78 -16.10
CA THR A 4 -11.95 14.34 -16.11
C THR A 4 -13.18 14.07 -16.97
N ALA A 5 -13.36 12.80 -17.35
CA ALA A 5 -14.54 12.33 -18.06
C ALA A 5 -15.83 12.77 -17.34
N ALA A 6 -16.82 13.15 -18.12
CA ALA A 6 -18.12 13.60 -17.60
C ALA A 6 -18.98 12.43 -17.14
N ASP A 7 -18.84 11.29 -17.81
CA ASP A 7 -19.62 10.09 -17.57
C ASP A 7 -18.82 8.81 -17.88
N ALA A 8 -19.43 7.67 -17.64
CA ALA A 8 -18.81 6.36 -17.88
C ALA A 8 -18.54 6.08 -19.37
N GLU A 9 -19.37 6.64 -20.27
CA GLU A 9 -19.20 6.47 -21.72
C GLU A 9 -17.94 7.19 -22.22
N GLU A 10 -17.72 8.44 -21.79
CA GLU A 10 -16.48 9.17 -22.11
C GLU A 10 -15.27 8.46 -21.51
N GLY A 11 -15.38 7.97 -20.27
CA GLY A 11 -14.35 7.18 -19.60
C GLY A 11 -14.01 5.90 -20.39
N TRP A 12 -15.02 5.20 -20.88
CA TRP A 12 -14.81 4.02 -21.72
C TRP A 12 -14.09 4.34 -23.01
N ARG A 13 -14.51 5.40 -23.73
CA ARG A 13 -13.82 5.86 -24.96
C ARG A 13 -12.36 6.19 -24.71
N TYR A 14 -12.04 6.83 -23.59
CA TYR A 14 -10.65 7.07 -23.18
C TYR A 14 -9.84 5.76 -23.08
N THR A 15 -10.40 4.72 -22.45
CA THR A 15 -9.71 3.42 -22.31
C THR A 15 -9.53 2.70 -23.64
N GLN A 16 -10.30 3.04 -24.65
CA GLN A 16 -10.15 2.53 -26.03
C GLN A 16 -9.16 3.35 -26.89
N GLY A 17 -8.52 4.37 -26.29
CA GLY A 17 -7.52 5.20 -26.97
C GLY A 17 -8.09 6.40 -27.74
N ASP A 18 -9.33 6.79 -27.50
CA ASP A 18 -9.92 8.01 -28.03
C ASP A 18 -9.20 9.23 -27.45
N LYS A 19 -8.52 9.99 -28.33
CA LYS A 19 -7.70 11.16 -27.94
C LYS A 19 -8.54 12.37 -27.50
N ASP A 20 -9.80 12.43 -27.89
CA ASP A 20 -10.72 13.51 -27.54
C ASP A 20 -11.46 13.22 -26.24
N ALA A 21 -11.41 12.00 -25.73
CA ALA A 21 -12.00 11.63 -24.47
C ALA A 21 -11.10 12.00 -23.29
N ARG A 22 -11.71 12.54 -22.24
CA ARG A 22 -11.00 12.89 -21.01
C ARG A 22 -10.78 11.66 -20.13
N ARG A 23 -9.70 11.71 -19.32
CA ARG A 23 -9.35 10.64 -18.39
C ARG A 23 -10.46 10.43 -17.36
N PRO A 24 -10.88 9.20 -17.07
CA PRO A 24 -11.81 8.90 -15.99
C PRO A 24 -11.26 9.32 -14.63
N PRO A 25 -12.12 9.75 -13.68
CA PRO A 25 -11.68 10.19 -12.35
C PRO A 25 -10.86 9.14 -11.59
N GLU A 26 -11.22 7.88 -11.69
CA GLU A 26 -10.57 6.74 -11.04
C GLU A 26 -9.16 6.45 -11.58
N LEU A 27 -8.81 6.97 -12.76
CA LEU A 27 -7.47 6.86 -13.35
C LEU A 27 -6.58 8.07 -13.03
N LEU A 28 -7.03 9.00 -12.20
CA LEU A 28 -6.18 10.06 -11.65
C LEU A 28 -5.12 9.49 -10.70
N THR A 29 -4.20 10.34 -10.24
CA THR A 29 -3.19 9.92 -9.28
C THR A 29 -3.83 9.42 -7.98
N ARG A 30 -3.27 8.38 -7.38
CA ARG A 30 -3.83 7.72 -6.20
C ARG A 30 -4.07 8.67 -5.03
N ASP A 31 -3.15 9.60 -4.81
CA ASP A 31 -3.26 10.62 -3.76
C ASP A 31 -4.44 11.56 -4.01
N HIS A 32 -4.69 11.92 -5.26
CA HIS A 32 -5.84 12.75 -5.63
C HIS A 32 -7.15 12.01 -5.37
N VAL A 33 -7.26 10.76 -5.83
CA VAL A 33 -8.44 9.91 -5.61
C VAL A 33 -8.69 9.71 -4.11
N ALA A 34 -7.64 9.40 -3.33
CA ALA A 34 -7.75 9.22 -1.88
C ALA A 34 -8.27 10.49 -1.19
N ARG A 35 -7.75 11.68 -1.54
CA ARG A 35 -8.26 12.96 -1.01
C ARG A 35 -9.71 13.24 -1.38
N CYS A 36 -10.12 12.87 -2.59
CA CYS A 36 -11.52 12.99 -3.01
C CYS A 36 -12.42 12.07 -2.19
N ILE A 37 -12.04 10.81 -2.00
CA ILE A 37 -12.79 9.85 -1.18
C ILE A 37 -12.97 10.39 0.25
N VAL A 38 -11.88 10.83 0.89
CA VAL A 38 -11.94 11.40 2.25
C VAL A 38 -12.88 12.60 2.32
N ARG A 39 -12.90 13.44 1.27
CA ARG A 39 -13.82 14.58 1.20
C ARG A 39 -15.27 14.12 1.11
N GLU A 40 -15.61 13.19 0.22
CA GLU A 40 -16.95 12.65 0.07
C GLU A 40 -17.49 12.04 1.37
N VAL A 41 -16.63 11.28 2.07
CA VAL A 41 -16.96 10.70 3.38
C VAL A 41 -17.23 11.80 4.42
N LYS A 42 -16.37 12.83 4.51
CA LYS A 42 -16.54 13.94 5.46
C LYS A 42 -17.79 14.77 5.20
N GLU A 43 -18.22 14.86 3.95
CA GLU A 43 -19.43 15.59 3.53
C GLU A 43 -20.70 14.72 3.62
N GLY A 44 -20.61 13.52 4.23
CA GLY A 44 -21.75 12.64 4.46
C GLY A 44 -22.23 11.84 3.22
N ARG A 45 -21.44 11.84 2.15
CA ARG A 45 -21.74 11.06 0.92
C ARG A 45 -20.92 9.75 0.84
N GLY A 46 -20.30 9.37 1.94
CA GLY A 46 -19.56 8.10 2.06
C GLY A 46 -20.49 6.88 2.08
N SER A 47 -19.88 5.72 1.90
CA SER A 47 -20.52 4.43 2.11
C SER A 47 -20.71 4.12 3.61
N PRO A 48 -21.52 3.11 3.97
CA PRO A 48 -21.87 2.82 5.38
C PRO A 48 -20.68 2.63 6.32
N HIS A 49 -19.55 2.10 5.81
CA HIS A 49 -18.35 1.86 6.63
C HIS A 49 -17.26 2.92 6.42
N GLY A 50 -17.60 4.10 5.91
CA GLY A 50 -16.66 5.23 5.79
C GLY A 50 -15.77 5.20 4.56
N GLY A 51 -16.17 4.52 3.51
CA GLY A 51 -15.53 4.49 2.20
C GLY A 51 -16.39 5.08 1.09
N VAL A 52 -16.23 4.52 -0.11
CA VAL A 52 -17.04 4.77 -1.31
C VAL A 52 -17.26 3.45 -2.04
N PHE A 53 -18.15 3.46 -3.02
CA PHE A 53 -18.37 2.28 -3.86
C PHE A 53 -17.53 2.33 -5.13
N LEU A 54 -16.80 1.23 -5.39
CA LEU A 54 -16.10 0.96 -6.64
C LEU A 54 -16.92 -0.06 -7.43
N ASP A 55 -17.51 0.37 -8.53
CA ASP A 55 -18.30 -0.48 -9.41
C ASP A 55 -17.52 -0.82 -10.67
N ILE A 56 -17.22 -2.11 -10.86
CA ILE A 56 -16.66 -2.65 -12.09
C ILE A 56 -17.67 -3.54 -12.82
N ALA A 57 -18.83 -3.83 -12.21
CA ALA A 57 -19.86 -4.68 -12.78
C ALA A 57 -20.53 -4.03 -14.00
N TRP A 58 -20.51 -2.68 -14.09
CA TRP A 58 -21.05 -1.93 -15.24
C TRP A 58 -20.43 -2.35 -16.58
N ILE A 59 -19.23 -2.95 -16.59
CA ILE A 59 -18.57 -3.42 -17.81
C ILE A 59 -19.41 -4.48 -18.56
N ARG A 60 -20.37 -5.13 -17.91
CA ARG A 60 -21.34 -6.06 -18.53
C ARG A 60 -22.18 -5.39 -19.61
N GLU A 61 -22.35 -4.08 -19.54
CA GLU A 61 -23.06 -3.31 -20.57
C GLU A 61 -22.24 -3.17 -21.86
N LYS A 62 -20.93 -3.39 -21.77
CA LYS A 62 -19.97 -3.24 -22.88
C LYS A 62 -19.41 -4.57 -23.37
N LEU A 63 -19.35 -5.59 -22.51
CA LEU A 63 -18.74 -6.89 -22.82
C LEU A 63 -19.72 -8.04 -22.50
N ALA A 64 -20.07 -8.83 -23.50
CA ALA A 64 -20.94 -9.98 -23.35
C ALA A 64 -20.40 -11.05 -22.38
N ASN A 65 -19.08 -11.15 -22.22
CA ASN A 65 -18.39 -12.09 -21.34
C ASN A 65 -17.76 -11.40 -20.12
N ALA A 66 -18.36 -10.31 -19.63
CA ALA A 66 -17.81 -9.47 -18.55
C ALA A 66 -17.49 -10.26 -17.28
N GLU A 67 -18.35 -11.19 -16.86
CA GLU A 67 -18.11 -12.02 -15.67
C GLU A 67 -16.83 -12.85 -15.80
N ALA A 68 -16.68 -13.58 -16.89
CA ALA A 68 -15.48 -14.37 -17.15
C ALA A 68 -14.24 -13.48 -17.28
N HIS A 69 -14.39 -12.30 -17.89
CA HIS A 69 -13.31 -11.32 -18.04
C HIS A 69 -12.84 -10.81 -16.67
N ILE A 70 -13.76 -10.38 -15.79
CA ILE A 70 -13.42 -9.89 -14.42
C ILE A 70 -12.75 -11.01 -13.63
N LYS A 71 -13.30 -12.21 -13.58
CA LYS A 71 -12.72 -13.37 -12.87
C LYS A 71 -11.32 -13.72 -13.37
N LYS A 72 -11.09 -13.62 -14.69
CA LYS A 72 -9.77 -13.87 -15.29
C LYS A 72 -8.76 -12.78 -14.97
N LYS A 73 -9.18 -11.51 -14.98
CA LYS A 73 -8.29 -10.36 -14.77
C LYS A 73 -8.01 -10.06 -13.30
N LEU A 74 -8.98 -10.32 -12.44
CA LEU A 74 -8.95 -9.99 -11.01
C LEU A 74 -9.29 -11.21 -10.12
N PRO A 75 -8.63 -12.37 -10.31
CA PRO A 75 -9.03 -13.60 -9.60
C PRO A 75 -8.92 -13.47 -8.08
N SER A 76 -7.85 -12.86 -7.59
CA SER A 76 -7.64 -12.65 -6.15
C SER A 76 -8.67 -11.70 -5.54
N MET A 77 -8.99 -10.59 -6.21
CA MET A 77 -10.02 -9.66 -5.74
C MET A 77 -11.40 -10.33 -5.72
N TYR A 78 -11.76 -11.03 -6.79
CA TYR A 78 -13.03 -11.77 -6.84
C TYR A 78 -13.14 -12.73 -5.65
N HIS A 79 -12.10 -13.52 -5.41
CA HIS A 79 -12.07 -14.49 -4.32
C HIS A 79 -12.16 -13.83 -2.94
N GLN A 80 -11.36 -12.77 -2.69
CA GLN A 80 -11.36 -12.07 -1.41
C GLN A 80 -12.70 -11.41 -1.10
N PHE A 81 -13.28 -10.65 -2.02
CA PHE A 81 -14.57 -10.02 -1.81
C PHE A 81 -15.68 -11.04 -1.62
N LYS A 82 -15.66 -12.14 -2.41
CA LYS A 82 -16.65 -13.20 -2.26
C LYS A 82 -16.55 -13.93 -0.93
N GLN A 83 -15.35 -14.22 -0.45
CA GLN A 83 -15.16 -14.94 0.82
C GLN A 83 -15.33 -14.07 2.06
N LEU A 84 -14.80 -12.82 2.03
CA LEU A 84 -14.74 -11.99 3.23
C LEU A 84 -15.97 -11.11 3.41
N ALA A 85 -16.62 -10.71 2.33
CA ALA A 85 -17.76 -9.80 2.35
C ALA A 85 -19.04 -10.37 1.71
N ASP A 86 -18.99 -11.59 1.14
CA ASP A 86 -20.03 -12.22 0.31
C ASP A 86 -20.46 -11.35 -0.88
N ILE A 87 -19.59 -10.50 -1.39
CA ILE A 87 -19.83 -9.61 -2.53
C ILE A 87 -19.35 -10.29 -3.83
N ASP A 88 -20.24 -10.37 -4.82
CA ASP A 88 -19.90 -10.77 -6.18
C ASP A 88 -19.56 -9.53 -7.02
N ILE A 89 -18.27 -9.19 -7.11
CA ILE A 89 -17.78 -8.00 -7.84
C ILE A 89 -18.09 -7.99 -9.32
N THR A 90 -18.61 -9.09 -9.87
CA THR A 90 -19.08 -9.14 -11.26
C THR A 90 -20.52 -8.64 -11.40
N LYS A 91 -21.22 -8.43 -10.30
CA LYS A 91 -22.66 -8.09 -10.26
C LYS A 91 -22.97 -6.84 -9.46
N GLU A 92 -22.16 -6.56 -8.44
CA GLU A 92 -22.41 -5.51 -7.45
C GLU A 92 -21.14 -4.74 -7.10
N PRO A 93 -21.25 -3.48 -6.66
CA PRO A 93 -20.11 -2.65 -6.33
C PRO A 93 -19.42 -3.09 -5.04
N MET A 94 -18.10 -2.87 -4.98
CA MET A 94 -17.27 -3.07 -3.81
C MET A 94 -17.23 -1.81 -2.95
N GLU A 95 -17.39 -1.95 -1.64
CA GLU A 95 -17.06 -0.86 -0.74
C GLU A 95 -15.53 -0.79 -0.53
N VAL A 96 -14.95 0.38 -0.78
CA VAL A 96 -13.50 0.59 -0.71
C VAL A 96 -13.18 1.92 -0.03
N GLY A 97 -12.00 2.01 0.58
CA GLY A 97 -11.53 3.24 1.17
C GLY A 97 -10.00 3.34 1.14
N PRO A 98 -9.45 4.55 1.23
CA PRO A 98 -8.02 4.73 1.35
C PRO A 98 -7.55 4.25 2.74
N THR A 99 -6.49 3.46 2.74
CA THR A 99 -5.82 2.99 3.96
C THR A 99 -4.35 3.35 3.92
N THR A 100 -3.72 3.41 5.08
CA THR A 100 -2.26 3.48 5.18
C THR A 100 -1.69 2.18 4.63
N HIS A 101 -0.79 2.27 3.67
CA HIS A 101 -0.26 1.11 2.97
C HIS A 101 1.26 0.99 3.06
N TYR A 102 2.00 2.09 2.90
CA TYR A 102 3.45 2.08 2.80
C TYR A 102 4.05 3.31 3.47
N VAL A 103 4.99 3.11 4.38
CA VAL A 103 5.72 4.18 5.06
C VAL A 103 7.00 4.52 4.29
N MET A 104 7.17 5.80 3.95
CA MET A 104 8.33 6.27 3.15
C MET A 104 9.54 6.67 4.00
N GLY A 105 9.48 6.44 5.29
CA GLY A 105 10.55 6.68 6.24
C GLY A 105 11.30 5.38 6.58
N GLY A 106 12.01 5.41 7.69
CA GLY A 106 12.67 4.22 8.21
C GLY A 106 14.10 4.47 8.69
N ILE A 107 14.85 3.41 8.80
CA ILE A 107 16.24 3.42 9.25
C ILE A 107 17.12 4.00 8.13
N ARG A 108 17.91 5.02 8.47
CA ARG A 108 18.90 5.54 7.54
C ARG A 108 20.03 4.53 7.35
N VAL A 109 20.30 4.18 6.09
CA VAL A 109 21.33 3.20 5.72
C VAL A 109 22.27 3.77 4.66
N ASP A 110 23.44 3.18 4.58
CA ASP A 110 24.36 3.40 3.47
C ASP A 110 23.82 2.71 2.20
N ALA A 111 23.89 3.38 1.05
CA ALA A 111 23.26 2.92 -0.19
C ALA A 111 23.87 1.62 -0.74
N GLU A 112 25.14 1.37 -0.51
CA GLU A 112 25.81 0.17 -1.05
C GLU A 112 25.72 -1.02 -0.08
N THR A 113 25.91 -0.78 1.20
CA THR A 113 26.03 -1.83 2.21
C THR A 113 24.72 -2.11 2.95
N GLN A 114 23.76 -1.19 2.91
CA GLN A 114 22.54 -1.20 3.71
C GLN A 114 22.79 -1.23 5.23
N LEU A 115 24.01 -0.87 5.65
CA LEU A 115 24.37 -0.73 7.05
C LEU A 115 23.83 0.61 7.60
N SER A 116 23.22 0.56 8.77
CA SER A 116 22.81 1.76 9.48
C SER A 116 24.00 2.46 10.15
N THR A 117 23.73 3.56 10.85
CA THR A 117 24.74 4.22 11.69
C THR A 117 25.15 3.39 12.91
N LEU A 118 24.35 2.37 13.27
CA LEU A 118 24.67 1.41 14.32
C LEU A 118 25.37 0.18 13.71
N PRO A 119 26.64 -0.10 14.07
CA PRO A 119 27.35 -1.25 13.54
C PRO A 119 26.61 -2.57 13.80
N GLY A 120 26.47 -3.39 12.76
CA GLY A 120 25.75 -4.67 12.83
C GLY A 120 24.23 -4.59 12.57
N LEU A 121 23.64 -3.38 12.51
CA LEU A 121 22.24 -3.19 12.15
C LEU A 121 22.12 -2.83 10.67
N PHE A 122 21.48 -3.71 9.91
CA PHE A 122 21.18 -3.55 8.49
C PHE A 122 19.68 -3.38 8.29
N ALA A 123 19.27 -2.63 7.27
CA ALA A 123 17.87 -2.52 6.90
C ALA A 123 17.71 -2.43 5.38
N ALA A 124 16.66 -3.06 4.85
CA ALA A 124 16.30 -3.01 3.43
C ALA A 124 14.78 -3.09 3.25
N GLY A 125 14.28 -2.64 2.10
CA GLY A 125 12.86 -2.58 1.83
C GLY A 125 12.16 -1.43 2.56
N GLU A 126 10.89 -1.60 2.90
CA GLU A 126 10.06 -0.54 3.48
C GLU A 126 10.63 0.06 4.77
N CYS A 127 11.36 -0.71 5.58
CA CYS A 127 11.97 -0.22 6.82
C CYS A 127 13.24 0.61 6.62
N ALA A 128 13.77 0.71 5.39
CA ALA A 128 14.92 1.53 5.06
C ALA A 128 14.51 2.88 4.47
N ALA A 129 15.09 3.98 4.97
CA ALA A 129 14.76 5.31 4.51
C ALA A 129 15.55 5.72 3.25
N GLY A 130 14.93 6.56 2.41
CA GLY A 130 15.60 7.34 1.37
C GLY A 130 15.45 6.85 -0.06
N ILE A 131 15.15 5.58 -0.28
CA ILE A 131 15.09 4.97 -1.62
C ILE A 131 13.92 5.53 -2.46
N ASN A 132 12.77 5.70 -1.84
CA ASN A 132 11.54 6.10 -2.52
C ASN A 132 11.18 7.58 -2.36
N GLY A 133 12.01 8.37 -1.70
CA GLY A 133 11.72 9.78 -1.42
C GLY A 133 10.41 9.96 -0.65
N ALA A 134 9.58 10.89 -1.09
CA ALA A 134 8.31 11.20 -0.44
C ALA A 134 7.14 10.33 -0.90
N ASN A 135 7.28 9.61 -2.02
CA ASN A 135 6.21 8.75 -2.55
C ASN A 135 6.76 7.66 -3.46
N ARG A 136 6.43 6.41 -3.15
CA ARG A 136 6.85 5.24 -3.92
C ARG A 136 5.97 5.05 -5.15
N LEU A 137 6.58 4.87 -6.32
CA LEU A 137 5.87 4.44 -7.52
C LEU A 137 5.35 3.00 -7.37
N GLY A 138 4.17 2.74 -7.94
CA GLY A 138 3.54 1.42 -7.92
C GLY A 138 4.47 0.34 -8.45
N GLY A 139 4.58 -0.78 -7.72
CA GLY A 139 5.44 -1.92 -8.07
C GLY A 139 6.90 -1.82 -7.60
N ASN A 140 7.44 -0.63 -7.36
CA ASN A 140 8.87 -0.46 -7.02
C ASN A 140 9.27 -1.08 -5.68
N SER A 141 8.33 -1.38 -4.78
CA SER A 141 8.69 -2.09 -3.54
C SER A 141 9.27 -3.47 -3.80
N LEU A 142 8.79 -4.18 -4.82
CA LEU A 142 9.33 -5.50 -5.16
C LEU A 142 10.77 -5.43 -5.65
N SER A 143 11.08 -4.45 -6.48
CA SER A 143 12.46 -4.20 -6.95
C SER A 143 13.38 -3.81 -5.79
N ASP A 144 12.88 -2.96 -4.88
CA ASP A 144 13.56 -2.55 -3.67
C ASP A 144 13.91 -3.76 -2.78
N LEU A 145 12.95 -4.61 -2.47
CA LEU A 145 13.15 -5.82 -1.69
C LEU A 145 14.22 -6.76 -2.29
N LEU A 146 14.19 -6.95 -3.61
CA LEU A 146 15.14 -7.84 -4.29
C LEU A 146 16.56 -7.26 -4.29
N VAL A 147 16.73 -6.02 -4.69
CA VAL A 147 18.05 -5.41 -4.86
C VAL A 147 18.71 -5.11 -3.51
N PHE A 148 18.01 -4.40 -2.65
CA PHE A 148 18.59 -3.96 -1.37
C PHE A 148 18.56 -5.04 -0.30
N GLY A 149 17.60 -5.99 -0.37
CA GLY A 149 17.61 -7.18 0.45
C GLY A 149 18.84 -8.06 0.18
N GLN A 150 19.20 -8.23 -1.08
CA GLN A 150 20.43 -8.94 -1.44
C GLN A 150 21.67 -8.23 -0.89
N ARG A 151 21.79 -6.90 -1.11
CA ARG A 151 22.92 -6.10 -0.60
C ARG A 151 23.04 -6.19 0.92
N ALA A 152 21.94 -6.01 1.63
CA ALA A 152 21.92 -6.13 3.08
C ALA A 152 22.37 -7.52 3.56
N GLY A 153 21.87 -8.59 2.93
CA GLY A 153 22.24 -9.95 3.27
C GLY A 153 23.74 -10.25 3.04
N GLU A 154 24.29 -9.83 1.90
CA GLU A 154 25.70 -10.02 1.60
C GLU A 154 26.61 -9.27 2.59
N HIS A 155 26.27 -8.03 2.91
CA HIS A 155 27.10 -7.24 3.83
C HIS A 155 26.92 -7.64 5.29
N ALA A 156 25.72 -8.04 5.69
CA ALA A 156 25.47 -8.60 7.01
C ALA A 156 26.26 -9.91 7.22
N ALA A 157 26.32 -10.78 6.21
CA ALA A 157 27.13 -12.00 6.27
C ALA A 157 28.64 -11.71 6.36
N LYS A 158 29.13 -10.70 5.63
CA LYS A 158 30.54 -10.26 5.72
C LYS A 158 30.84 -9.68 7.10
N PHE A 159 29.94 -8.86 7.63
CA PHE A 159 30.07 -8.29 8.97
C PHE A 159 30.10 -9.39 10.04
N ALA A 160 29.19 -10.35 10.00
CA ALA A 160 29.14 -11.46 10.95
C ALA A 160 30.39 -12.35 10.93
N LYS A 161 31.02 -12.52 9.75
CA LYS A 161 32.29 -13.27 9.64
C LYS A 161 33.49 -12.51 10.19
N ALA A 162 33.42 -11.20 10.20
CA ALA A 162 34.55 -10.35 10.63
C ALA A 162 34.46 -9.91 12.09
N ASN A 163 33.36 -10.20 12.78
CA ASN A 163 33.14 -9.79 14.15
C ASN A 163 32.71 -10.98 15.01
N ASP A 164 33.14 -11.00 16.25
CA ASP A 164 32.68 -11.98 17.22
C ASP A 164 31.24 -11.74 17.63
N VAL A 165 30.59 -12.75 18.19
CA VAL A 165 29.27 -12.67 18.76
C VAL A 165 29.31 -11.72 19.96
N GLY A 166 28.53 -10.63 19.92
CA GLY A 166 28.44 -9.64 20.98
C GLY A 166 27.89 -10.24 22.29
N HIS A 167 28.17 -9.56 23.39
CA HIS A 167 27.65 -9.96 24.69
C HIS A 167 26.28 -9.29 24.92
N VAL A 168 25.28 -10.09 25.28
CA VAL A 168 23.95 -9.59 25.61
C VAL A 168 23.93 -9.20 27.09
N ASN A 169 23.53 -7.95 27.39
CA ASN A 169 23.30 -7.51 28.76
C ASN A 169 21.83 -7.77 29.12
N GLU A 170 21.60 -8.84 29.87
CA GLU A 170 20.26 -9.30 30.27
C GLU A 170 19.49 -8.25 31.12
N ASP A 171 20.17 -7.47 31.93
CA ASP A 171 19.54 -6.41 32.75
C ASP A 171 19.01 -5.30 31.83
N GLN A 172 19.79 -4.92 30.82
CA GLN A 172 19.36 -3.94 29.81
C GLN A 172 18.17 -4.45 29.00
N VAL A 173 18.19 -5.72 28.58
CA VAL A 173 17.06 -6.36 27.89
C VAL A 173 15.80 -6.32 28.76
N GLY A 174 15.91 -6.69 30.03
CA GLY A 174 14.82 -6.65 30.97
C GLY A 174 14.26 -5.24 31.21
N GLN A 175 15.13 -4.23 31.28
CA GLN A 175 14.71 -2.84 31.40
C GLN A 175 13.95 -2.37 30.15
N VAL A 176 14.50 -2.55 28.97
CA VAL A 176 13.87 -2.14 27.70
C VAL A 176 12.53 -2.86 27.48
N ALA A 177 12.45 -4.13 27.81
CA ALA A 177 11.21 -4.90 27.73
C ALA A 177 10.11 -4.30 28.63
N ARG A 178 10.45 -3.95 29.88
CA ARG A 178 9.50 -3.27 30.80
C ARG A 178 9.06 -1.89 30.26
N GLU A 179 10.00 -1.11 29.75
CA GLU A 179 9.70 0.21 29.16
C GLU A 179 8.78 0.09 27.92
N ALA A 180 9.00 -0.92 27.09
CA ALA A 180 8.20 -1.16 25.89
C ALA A 180 6.73 -1.52 26.19
N VAL A 181 6.48 -2.25 27.28
CA VAL A 181 5.11 -2.65 27.67
C VAL A 181 4.44 -1.68 28.65
N ALA A 182 5.20 -0.76 29.26
CA ALA A 182 4.67 0.19 30.23
C ALA A 182 3.48 1.05 29.74
N PRO A 183 3.35 1.41 28.44
CA PRO A 183 2.14 2.09 27.96
C PRO A 183 0.85 1.29 28.16
N PHE A 184 0.88 -0.04 28.14
CA PHE A 184 -0.30 -0.89 28.32
C PHE A 184 -0.78 -0.95 29.79
N ASP A 185 0.10 -0.58 30.74
CA ASP A 185 -0.23 -0.54 32.16
C ASP A 185 -0.85 0.81 32.59
N ARG A 186 -0.97 1.77 31.65
CA ARG A 186 -1.55 3.10 31.94
C ARG A 186 -3.05 3.10 31.70
N PRO A 187 -3.89 3.29 32.71
CA PRO A 187 -5.36 3.28 32.55
C PRO A 187 -5.89 4.48 31.76
N ASP A 188 -5.14 5.60 31.70
CA ASP A 188 -5.56 6.87 31.12
C ASP A 188 -4.64 7.33 29.96
N GLY A 189 -4.13 6.40 29.16
CA GLY A 189 -3.35 6.74 27.99
C GLY A 189 -4.19 7.46 26.91
N PRO A 190 -3.62 8.42 26.16
CA PRO A 190 -4.31 8.96 24.99
C PRO A 190 -4.56 7.81 23.99
N ILE A 191 -5.81 7.72 23.54
CA ILE A 191 -6.26 6.82 22.47
C ILE A 191 -5.80 7.36 21.13
#